data_462f1b628800a441b7bd3dcdd16fde7c
#
_entry.id   462f1b628800a441b7bd3dcdd16fde7c
#
_cell.length_a   1.000
_cell.length_b   1.000
_cell.length_c   1.000
_cell.angle_alpha   90.00
_cell.angle_beta   90.00
_cell.angle_gamma   90.00
#
_symmetry.space_group_name_H-M   'P 1'
#
loop_
_entity.id
_entity.type
_entity.pdbx_description
1 polymer ?
#
loop_
_entity_poly.entity_id
_entity_poly.type
_entity_poly.pdbx_seq_one_letter_code
_entity_poly.pdbx_strand_id
1 'polypeptide(L)'
;MKSWVRVLLVLCGLALVPVIFLPMWRIDLVAPQYPEGLRLLIYPGKLGGNVDIINGLNHYIGMKTLHTEDFIEFTILPYLIGFFAAFFVVTGIIGKRKLMYALFFLFVSFGLLAIYDFWRWEYNYGHNLSPDAAIIVPGMAYQPPLIGFKQLLNFGAYSIPDQGGWIFVSAGAILLVCFIVEWRRASRISKGLAMAILVPVFLNSCSSGPQAISPGVD
;
A
#
# COMPACT_ATOMS: atom_id res chain seq x y z
N MET A 1 -11.25 -11.37 -17.38
CA MET A 1 -10.54 -10.05 -17.36
C MET A 1 -10.17 -9.64 -18.78
N LYS A 2 -10.04 -8.32 -19.04
CA LYS A 2 -9.52 -7.80 -20.33
C LYS A 2 -8.04 -8.18 -20.49
N SER A 3 -7.58 -8.42 -21.73
CA SER A 3 -6.19 -8.81 -21.99
C SER A 3 -5.17 -7.79 -21.51
N TRP A 4 -5.40 -6.48 -21.72
CA TRP A 4 -4.50 -5.44 -21.25
C TRP A 4 -4.41 -5.36 -19.71
N VAL A 5 -5.51 -5.65 -18.97
CA VAL A 5 -5.49 -5.72 -17.49
C VAL A 5 -4.58 -6.87 -17.06
N ARG A 6 -4.65 -8.01 -17.71
CA ARG A 6 -3.79 -9.15 -17.43
C ARG A 6 -2.31 -8.83 -17.65
N VAL A 7 -1.99 -8.16 -18.76
CA VAL A 7 -0.63 -7.73 -19.07
C VAL A 7 -0.11 -6.75 -18.03
N LEU A 8 -0.90 -5.74 -17.65
CA LEU A 8 -0.51 -4.78 -16.63
C LEU A 8 -0.23 -5.44 -15.27
N LEU A 9 -1.05 -6.41 -14.85
CA LEU A 9 -0.81 -7.14 -13.61
C LEU A 9 0.51 -7.93 -13.66
N VAL A 10 0.80 -8.60 -14.78
CA VAL A 10 2.09 -9.30 -14.94
C VAL A 10 3.25 -8.31 -14.86
N LEU A 11 3.15 -7.17 -15.56
CA LEU A 11 4.20 -6.13 -15.52
C LEU A 11 4.39 -5.56 -14.12
N CYS A 12 3.32 -5.29 -13.37
CA CYS A 12 3.40 -4.87 -11.97
C CYS A 12 4.10 -5.92 -11.10
N GLY A 13 3.76 -7.20 -11.26
CA GLY A 13 4.41 -8.28 -10.52
C GLY A 13 5.90 -8.36 -10.82
N LEU A 14 6.30 -8.26 -12.08
CA LEU A 14 7.72 -8.24 -12.46
C LEU A 14 8.44 -6.99 -11.95
N ALA A 15 7.78 -5.83 -11.94
CA ALA A 15 8.32 -4.60 -11.39
C ALA A 15 8.52 -4.64 -9.86
N LEU A 16 7.76 -5.46 -9.13
CA LEU A 16 7.92 -5.65 -7.69
C LEU A 16 9.15 -6.50 -7.33
N VAL A 17 9.67 -7.34 -8.23
CA VAL A 17 10.83 -8.18 -7.92
C VAL A 17 12.07 -7.38 -7.52
N PRO A 18 12.53 -6.35 -8.27
CA PRO A 18 13.68 -5.55 -7.88
C PRO A 18 13.46 -4.74 -6.60
N VAL A 19 12.21 -4.50 -6.17
CA VAL A 19 11.91 -3.76 -4.94
C VAL A 19 12.54 -4.42 -3.70
N ILE A 20 12.74 -5.74 -3.71
CA ILE A 20 13.40 -6.48 -2.62
C ILE A 20 14.80 -5.91 -2.34
N PHE A 21 15.46 -5.35 -3.34
CA PHE A 21 16.84 -4.84 -3.26
C PHE A 21 16.92 -3.31 -3.26
N LEU A 22 15.79 -2.61 -3.45
CA LEU A 22 15.73 -1.15 -3.52
C LEU A 22 15.25 -0.55 -2.20
N PRO A 23 15.69 0.68 -1.84
CA PRO A 23 15.17 1.35 -0.66
C PRO A 23 13.69 1.66 -0.86
N MET A 24 12.87 1.28 0.13
CA MET A 24 11.43 1.53 0.16
C MET A 24 11.12 2.95 0.64
N TRP A 25 11.94 3.44 1.57
CA TRP A 25 11.74 4.72 2.22
C TRP A 25 13.07 5.40 2.50
N ARG A 26 13.07 6.74 2.54
CA ARG A 26 14.21 7.51 2.99
C ARG A 26 13.79 8.63 3.93
N ILE A 27 14.66 8.92 4.89
CA ILE A 27 14.58 10.09 5.74
C ILE A 27 15.88 10.85 5.59
N ASP A 28 15.81 12.03 4.96
CA ASP A 28 16.94 12.93 4.82
C ASP A 28 16.95 13.87 6.04
N LEU A 29 18.08 13.94 6.73
CA LEU A 29 18.30 14.81 7.89
C LEU A 29 19.31 15.90 7.53
N VAL A 30 18.96 17.15 7.80
CA VAL A 30 19.83 18.30 7.63
C VAL A 30 20.10 18.90 9.00
N ALA A 31 21.37 18.89 9.40
CA ALA A 31 21.83 19.42 10.67
C ALA A 31 22.98 20.40 10.46
N PRO A 32 23.15 21.45 11.29
CA PRO A 32 24.25 22.40 11.17
C PRO A 32 25.65 21.76 11.18
N GLN A 33 25.79 20.63 11.91
CA GLN A 33 27.04 19.87 12.02
C GLN A 33 27.35 19.01 10.78
N TYR A 34 26.33 18.77 9.94
CA TYR A 34 26.41 17.94 8.73
C TYR A 34 25.74 18.69 7.57
N PRO A 35 26.41 19.71 7.03
CA PRO A 35 25.87 20.54 5.93
C PRO A 35 25.64 19.74 4.65
N GLU A 36 26.35 18.61 4.46
CA GLU A 36 26.16 17.65 3.38
C GLU A 36 24.84 16.85 3.51
N GLY A 37 24.20 16.92 4.67
CA GLY A 37 23.02 16.13 5.05
C GLY A 37 23.36 14.68 5.39
N LEU A 38 22.46 14.07 6.15
CA LEU A 38 22.51 12.64 6.49
C LEU A 38 21.29 11.96 5.91
N ARG A 39 21.47 10.72 5.49
CA ARG A 39 20.38 9.94 4.88
C ARG A 39 20.22 8.62 5.58
N LEU A 40 19.00 8.34 6.07
CA LEU A 40 18.56 7.02 6.48
C LEU A 40 17.81 6.38 5.32
N LEU A 41 18.27 5.22 4.87
CA LEU A 41 17.61 4.40 3.85
C LEU A 41 17.00 3.17 4.50
N ILE A 42 15.71 2.94 4.25
CA ILE A 42 14.97 1.79 4.76
C ILE A 42 14.71 0.85 3.59
N TYR A 43 15.45 -0.25 3.55
CA TYR A 43 15.25 -1.33 2.59
C TYR A 43 14.24 -2.35 3.15
N PRO A 44 13.70 -3.22 2.32
CA PRO A 44 12.86 -4.32 2.84
C PRO A 44 13.54 -5.21 3.87
N GLY A 45 14.84 -5.44 3.74
CA GLY A 45 15.58 -6.37 4.60
C GLY A 45 16.66 -5.73 5.48
N LYS A 46 16.85 -4.41 5.47
CA LYS A 46 17.91 -3.76 6.27
C LYS A 46 17.76 -2.24 6.32
N LEU A 47 18.46 -1.65 7.25
CA LEU A 47 18.77 -0.21 7.24
C LEU A 47 20.04 0.07 6.41
N GLY A 48 20.15 1.28 5.90
CA GLY A 48 21.31 1.75 5.14
C GLY A 48 21.47 3.26 5.18
N GLY A 49 22.47 3.77 4.46
CA GLY A 49 22.85 5.19 4.51
C GLY A 49 23.75 5.48 5.71
N ASN A 50 23.56 6.65 6.35
CA ASN A 50 24.42 7.14 7.43
C ASN A 50 23.97 6.65 8.82
N VAL A 51 23.58 5.37 8.97
CA VAL A 51 22.96 4.80 10.19
C VAL A 51 23.84 5.04 11.42
N ASP A 52 25.15 4.83 11.34
CA ASP A 52 26.07 4.95 12.48
C ASP A 52 26.14 6.40 12.99
N ILE A 53 26.18 7.37 12.06
CA ILE A 53 26.20 8.79 12.42
C ILE A 53 24.87 9.20 13.03
N ILE A 54 23.75 8.74 12.46
CA ILE A 54 22.40 8.99 13.00
C ILE A 54 22.26 8.37 14.39
N ASN A 55 22.79 7.18 14.64
CA ASN A 55 22.80 6.54 15.95
C ASN A 55 23.62 7.34 16.97
N GLY A 56 24.74 7.92 16.54
CA GLY A 56 25.50 8.86 17.37
C GLY A 56 24.66 10.08 17.79
N LEU A 57 23.93 10.70 16.84
CA LEU A 57 23.03 11.83 17.14
C LEU A 57 21.86 11.41 18.04
N ASN A 58 21.26 10.26 17.77
CA ASN A 58 20.17 9.71 18.57
C ASN A 58 20.58 9.53 20.05
N HIS A 59 21.78 9.05 20.30
CA HIS A 59 22.31 8.87 21.64
C HIS A 59 22.33 10.18 22.44
N TYR A 60 22.72 11.31 21.82
CA TYR A 60 22.77 12.60 22.52
C TYR A 60 21.41 13.15 22.94
N ILE A 61 20.37 12.88 22.14
CA ILE A 61 18.99 13.35 22.39
C ILE A 61 18.10 12.29 23.05
N GLY A 62 18.66 11.15 23.43
CA GLY A 62 17.97 10.08 24.13
C GLY A 62 17.08 9.19 23.27
N MET A 63 17.15 9.31 21.95
CA MET A 63 16.49 8.35 21.04
C MET A 63 17.24 7.02 21.06
N LYS A 64 16.52 5.92 20.85
CA LYS A 64 17.13 4.59 20.71
C LYS A 64 18.01 4.53 19.47
N THR A 65 19.06 3.72 19.54
CA THR A 65 19.87 3.36 18.36
C THR A 65 19.07 2.46 17.42
N LEU A 66 19.34 2.58 16.14
CA LEU A 66 18.70 1.85 15.06
C LEU A 66 19.58 0.64 14.68
N HIS A 67 19.10 -0.56 14.93
CA HIS A 67 19.75 -1.79 14.48
C HIS A 67 18.76 -2.61 13.65
N THR A 68 19.24 -3.21 12.57
CA THR A 68 18.38 -4.02 11.68
C THR A 68 17.72 -5.17 12.42
N GLU A 69 18.41 -5.75 13.40
CA GLU A 69 17.99 -6.90 14.19
C GLU A 69 16.81 -6.59 15.14
N ASP A 70 16.59 -5.32 15.46
CA ASP A 70 15.52 -4.89 16.36
C ASP A 70 14.12 -4.94 15.70
N PHE A 71 14.08 -5.14 14.37
CA PHE A 71 12.86 -5.08 13.57
C PHE A 71 12.57 -6.40 12.88
N ILE A 72 11.56 -7.11 13.33
CA ILE A 72 11.08 -8.35 12.71
C ILE A 72 10.62 -8.12 11.25
N GLU A 73 10.17 -6.90 10.96
CA GLU A 73 9.70 -6.45 9.65
C GLU A 73 10.77 -6.66 8.58
N PHE A 74 12.04 -6.39 8.86
CA PHE A 74 13.15 -6.61 7.91
C PHE A 74 13.37 -8.09 7.56
N THR A 75 12.96 -8.99 8.43
CA THR A 75 12.99 -10.43 8.12
C THR A 75 11.81 -10.83 7.24
N ILE A 76 10.62 -10.27 7.47
CA ILE A 76 9.37 -10.72 6.84
C ILE A 76 9.09 -9.99 5.53
N LEU A 77 9.42 -8.70 5.45
CA LEU A 77 9.04 -7.82 4.34
C LEU A 77 9.55 -8.28 2.97
N PRO A 78 10.80 -8.78 2.79
CA PRO A 78 11.25 -9.31 1.51
C PRO A 78 10.38 -10.46 1.00
N TYR A 79 9.95 -11.37 1.90
CA TYR A 79 9.07 -12.48 1.54
C TYR A 79 7.66 -12.02 1.18
N LEU A 80 7.13 -11.02 1.88
CA LEU A 80 5.82 -10.43 1.55
C LEU A 80 5.83 -9.75 0.18
N ILE A 81 6.89 -9.01 -0.14
CA ILE A 81 7.06 -8.39 -1.47
C ILE A 81 7.14 -9.48 -2.54
N GLY A 82 7.93 -10.53 -2.32
CA GLY A 82 8.02 -11.69 -3.21
C GLY A 82 6.67 -12.39 -3.41
N PHE A 83 5.92 -12.57 -2.33
CA PHE A 83 4.56 -13.12 -2.38
C PHE A 83 3.64 -12.24 -3.24
N PHE A 84 3.62 -10.92 -3.04
CA PHE A 84 2.82 -10.03 -3.87
C PHE A 84 3.27 -10.03 -5.33
N ALA A 85 4.56 -10.00 -5.61
CA ALA A 85 5.10 -10.11 -6.96
C ALA A 85 4.57 -11.36 -7.67
N ALA A 86 4.69 -12.53 -7.03
CA ALA A 86 4.15 -13.79 -7.55
C ALA A 86 2.62 -13.74 -7.70
N PHE A 87 1.90 -13.19 -6.74
CA PHE A 87 0.43 -13.12 -6.77
C PHE A 87 -0.08 -12.23 -7.91
N PHE A 88 0.59 -11.10 -8.19
CA PHE A 88 0.30 -10.25 -9.35
C PHE A 88 0.48 -11.03 -10.66
N VAL A 89 1.62 -11.72 -10.83
CA VAL A 89 1.92 -12.51 -12.04
C VAL A 89 0.90 -13.64 -12.22
N VAL A 90 0.65 -14.43 -11.18
CA VAL A 90 -0.33 -15.54 -11.21
C VAL A 90 -1.73 -15.03 -11.54
N THR A 91 -2.15 -13.90 -10.94
CA THR A 91 -3.46 -13.29 -11.22
C THR A 91 -3.57 -12.85 -12.68
N GLY A 92 -2.52 -12.25 -13.23
CA GLY A 92 -2.46 -11.84 -14.63
C GLY A 92 -2.51 -13.05 -15.60
N ILE A 93 -1.77 -14.12 -15.31
CA ILE A 93 -1.75 -15.34 -16.12
C ILE A 93 -3.12 -16.05 -16.10
N ILE A 94 -3.68 -16.31 -14.92
CA ILE A 94 -4.95 -17.01 -14.75
C ILE A 94 -6.12 -16.16 -15.27
N GLY A 95 -6.10 -14.84 -15.09
CA GLY A 95 -7.10 -13.91 -15.60
C GLY A 95 -8.47 -14.00 -14.92
N LYS A 96 -8.59 -14.61 -13.72
CA LYS A 96 -9.84 -14.69 -12.95
C LYS A 96 -10.08 -13.42 -12.14
N ARG A 97 -11.25 -12.77 -12.28
CA ARG A 97 -11.61 -11.56 -11.52
C ARG A 97 -11.60 -11.76 -10.02
N LYS A 98 -11.99 -12.93 -9.51
CA LYS A 98 -11.99 -13.23 -8.08
C LYS A 98 -10.58 -13.14 -7.48
N LEU A 99 -9.55 -13.63 -8.21
CA LEU A 99 -8.16 -13.52 -7.78
C LEU A 99 -7.69 -12.06 -7.75
N MET A 100 -8.07 -11.27 -8.77
CA MET A 100 -7.74 -9.83 -8.79
C MET A 100 -8.39 -9.08 -7.61
N TYR A 101 -9.62 -9.41 -7.25
CA TYR A 101 -10.27 -8.81 -6.07
C TYR A 101 -9.56 -9.22 -4.78
N ALA A 102 -9.22 -10.49 -4.62
CA ALA A 102 -8.44 -10.95 -3.48
C ALA A 102 -7.07 -10.25 -3.40
N LEU A 103 -6.35 -10.16 -4.53
CA LEU A 103 -5.09 -9.43 -4.62
C LEU A 103 -5.27 -7.96 -4.21
N PHE A 104 -6.30 -7.28 -4.71
CA PHE A 104 -6.56 -5.88 -4.40
C PHE A 104 -6.77 -5.66 -2.91
N PHE A 105 -7.67 -6.41 -2.27
CA PHE A 105 -7.94 -6.24 -0.85
C PHE A 105 -6.73 -6.60 0.01
N LEU A 106 -6.01 -7.68 -0.31
CA LEU A 106 -4.80 -8.05 0.43
C LEU A 106 -3.70 -7.00 0.29
N PHE A 107 -3.47 -6.49 -0.93
CA PHE A 107 -2.43 -5.49 -1.20
C PHE A 107 -2.73 -4.16 -0.50
N VAL A 108 -3.98 -3.69 -0.55
CA VAL A 108 -4.40 -2.47 0.15
C VAL A 108 -4.32 -2.64 1.67
N SER A 109 -4.80 -3.78 2.20
CA SER A 109 -4.71 -4.06 3.64
C SER A 109 -3.25 -4.10 4.11
N PHE A 110 -2.37 -4.73 3.34
CA PHE A 110 -0.93 -4.73 3.64
C PHE A 110 -0.35 -3.32 3.63
N GLY A 111 -0.66 -2.50 2.61
CA GLY A 111 -0.19 -1.12 2.54
C GLY A 111 -0.64 -0.26 3.73
N LEU A 112 -1.89 -0.40 4.15
CA LEU A 112 -2.43 0.31 5.32
C LEU A 112 -1.75 -0.14 6.62
N LEU A 113 -1.53 -1.45 6.79
CA LEU A 113 -0.83 -1.99 7.94
C LEU A 113 0.64 -1.55 7.98
N ALA A 114 1.32 -1.55 6.84
CA ALA A 114 2.72 -1.11 6.76
C ALA A 114 2.88 0.38 7.10
N ILE A 115 1.98 1.25 6.61
CA ILE A 115 2.00 2.69 6.96
C ILE A 115 1.70 2.89 8.44
N TYR A 116 0.72 2.16 8.99
CA TYR A 116 0.39 2.24 10.43
C TYR A 116 1.56 1.79 11.30
N ASP A 117 2.20 0.68 10.95
CA ASP A 117 3.34 0.14 11.69
C ASP A 117 4.55 1.08 11.62
N PHE A 118 4.84 1.63 10.45
CA PHE A 118 5.88 2.62 10.26
C PHE A 118 5.64 3.89 11.10
N TRP A 119 4.40 4.42 11.10
CA TRP A 119 4.02 5.55 11.96
C TRP A 119 4.17 5.21 13.45
N ARG A 120 3.74 4.03 13.89
CA ARG A 120 3.87 3.56 15.26
C ARG A 120 5.34 3.47 15.68
N TRP A 121 6.19 2.99 14.79
CA TRP A 121 7.62 2.93 15.01
C TRP A 121 8.22 4.34 15.15
N GLU A 122 7.97 5.27 14.22
CA GLU A 122 8.44 6.66 14.32
C GLU A 122 7.97 7.33 15.61
N TYR A 123 6.71 7.08 16.00
CA TYR A 123 6.15 7.60 17.25
C TYR A 123 6.93 7.08 18.46
N ASN A 124 7.15 5.78 18.56
CA ASN A 124 7.87 5.17 19.67
C ASN A 124 9.31 5.67 19.78
N TYR A 125 10.01 5.79 18.66
CA TYR A 125 11.38 6.29 18.63
C TYR A 125 11.47 7.77 19.03
N GLY A 126 10.53 8.58 18.57
CA GLY A 126 10.54 10.01 18.80
C GLY A 126 10.03 10.46 20.19
N HIS A 127 9.26 9.61 20.88
CA HIS A 127 8.64 9.97 22.17
C HIS A 127 9.22 9.21 23.37
N ASN A 128 9.71 8.00 23.20
CA ASN A 128 10.28 7.19 24.28
C ASN A 128 11.77 7.49 24.44
N LEU A 129 12.08 8.69 24.93
CA LEU A 129 13.45 9.17 25.11
C LEU A 129 14.05 8.67 26.42
N SER A 130 15.37 8.42 26.41
CA SER A 130 16.13 8.07 27.61
C SER A 130 16.19 9.25 28.58
N PRO A 131 15.93 9.07 29.89
CA PRO A 131 16.09 10.11 30.89
C PRO A 131 17.56 10.49 31.13
N ASP A 132 18.51 9.66 30.69
CA ASP A 132 19.95 9.85 30.84
C ASP A 132 20.60 10.54 29.63
N ALA A 133 19.79 11.09 28.71
CA ALA A 133 20.30 11.78 27.54
C ALA A 133 21.16 13.00 27.88
N ALA A 134 22.21 13.23 27.07
CA ALA A 134 23.07 14.40 27.26
C ALA A 134 22.33 15.72 27.00
N ILE A 135 21.33 15.71 26.14
CA ILE A 135 20.47 16.85 25.80
C ILE A 135 19.02 16.49 26.10
N ILE A 136 18.46 17.12 27.14
CA ILE A 136 17.05 16.95 27.52
C ILE A 136 16.33 18.27 27.33
N VAL A 137 15.34 18.29 26.45
CA VAL A 137 14.45 19.44 26.25
C VAL A 137 13.05 19.06 26.74
N PRO A 138 12.58 19.64 27.85
CA PRO A 138 11.27 19.28 28.40
C PRO A 138 10.14 19.42 27.39
N GLY A 139 9.30 18.38 27.27
CA GLY A 139 8.15 18.37 26.35
C GLY A 139 8.48 18.20 24.87
N MET A 140 9.75 17.97 24.52
CA MET A 140 10.16 17.77 23.13
C MET A 140 10.01 16.32 22.70
N ALA A 141 9.52 16.13 21.46
CA ALA A 141 9.49 14.85 20.78
C ALA A 141 10.25 14.97 19.44
N TYR A 142 11.09 13.97 19.15
CA TYR A 142 11.93 13.95 17.94
C TYR A 142 11.38 13.05 16.84
N GLN A 143 10.06 12.87 16.79
CA GLN A 143 9.42 12.08 15.75
C GLN A 143 9.54 12.77 14.38
N PRO A 144 10.14 12.11 13.35
CA PRO A 144 10.10 12.58 11.97
C PRO A 144 8.66 12.69 11.46
N PRO A 145 8.40 13.40 10.37
CA PRO A 145 7.10 13.36 9.73
C PRO A 145 6.95 12.04 8.98
N LEU A 146 5.75 11.46 8.95
CA LEU A 146 5.49 10.28 8.13
C LEU A 146 5.78 10.55 6.65
N ILE A 147 5.32 11.70 6.14
CA ILE A 147 5.63 12.19 4.78
C ILE A 147 5.83 13.71 4.84
N GLY A 148 6.85 14.19 4.15
CA GLY A 148 7.15 15.62 4.01
C GLY A 148 8.24 16.09 4.94
N PHE A 149 8.25 17.38 5.25
CA PHE A 149 9.28 18.05 6.04
C PHE A 149 8.78 18.43 7.44
N LYS A 150 9.65 18.25 8.43
CA LYS A 150 9.44 18.74 9.81
C LYS A 150 10.76 19.23 10.39
N GLN A 151 10.72 20.41 11.01
CA GLN A 151 11.84 20.92 11.79
C GLN A 151 11.83 20.28 13.18
N LEU A 152 12.95 19.71 13.59
CA LEU A 152 13.19 19.06 14.88
C LEU A 152 14.36 19.78 15.56
N LEU A 153 14.09 20.76 16.42
CA LEU A 153 15.12 21.64 17.00
C LEU A 153 16.03 22.27 15.92
N ASN A 154 17.31 21.93 15.96
CA ASN A 154 18.35 22.47 15.08
C ASN A 154 18.52 21.67 13.77
N PHE A 155 17.75 20.60 13.56
CA PHE A 155 17.81 19.79 12.34
C PHE A 155 16.45 19.64 11.69
N GLY A 156 16.45 19.57 10.37
CA GLY A 156 15.27 19.28 9.57
C GLY A 156 15.23 17.80 9.19
N ALA A 157 14.04 17.20 9.22
CA ALA A 157 13.80 15.85 8.75
C ALA A 157 12.85 15.88 7.55
N TYR A 158 13.24 15.25 6.44
CA TYR A 158 12.43 15.11 5.24
C TYR A 158 12.23 13.63 4.95
N SER A 159 10.99 13.15 5.04
CA SER A 159 10.61 11.75 4.93
C SER A 159 9.74 11.52 3.71
N ILE A 160 10.13 10.61 2.82
CA ILE A 160 9.39 10.26 1.60
C ILE A 160 9.66 8.81 1.19
N PRO A 161 8.74 8.19 0.38
CA PRO A 161 9.06 6.96 -0.31
C PRO A 161 10.28 7.13 -1.22
N ASP A 162 11.13 6.11 -1.29
CA ASP A 162 12.25 6.04 -2.24
C ASP A 162 11.89 5.13 -3.44
N GLN A 163 12.84 4.75 -4.25
CA GLN A 163 12.63 4.04 -5.52
C GLN A 163 11.71 2.82 -5.37
N GLY A 164 12.01 1.94 -4.42
CA GLY A 164 11.17 0.75 -4.14
C GLY A 164 9.77 1.12 -3.69
N GLY A 165 9.65 2.14 -2.82
CA GLY A 165 8.38 2.65 -2.34
C GLY A 165 7.51 3.21 -3.46
N TRP A 166 8.08 4.00 -4.37
CA TRP A 166 7.35 4.54 -5.52
C TRP A 166 6.89 3.45 -6.49
N ILE A 167 7.71 2.41 -6.73
CA ILE A 167 7.31 1.26 -7.55
C ILE A 167 6.12 0.55 -6.87
N PHE A 168 6.18 0.35 -5.56
CA PHE A 168 5.13 -0.31 -4.79
C PHE A 168 3.81 0.48 -4.85
N VAL A 169 3.85 1.79 -4.61
CA VAL A 169 2.69 2.69 -4.71
C VAL A 169 2.12 2.70 -6.13
N SER A 170 2.98 2.76 -7.15
CA SER A 170 2.56 2.73 -8.57
C SER A 170 1.86 1.41 -8.93
N ALA A 171 2.37 0.27 -8.45
CA ALA A 171 1.71 -1.02 -8.64
C ALA A 171 0.31 -1.05 -7.98
N GLY A 172 0.18 -0.46 -6.79
CA GLY A 172 -1.10 -0.30 -6.10
C GLY A 172 -2.09 0.60 -6.86
N ALA A 173 -1.63 1.72 -7.40
CA ALA A 173 -2.44 2.62 -8.21
C ALA A 173 -2.93 1.95 -9.49
N ILE A 174 -2.06 1.23 -10.20
CA ILE A 174 -2.42 0.46 -11.39
C ILE A 174 -3.44 -0.64 -11.03
N LEU A 175 -3.23 -1.36 -9.93
CA LEU A 175 -4.15 -2.38 -9.45
C LEU A 175 -5.53 -1.80 -9.13
N LEU A 176 -5.60 -0.62 -8.49
CA LEU A 176 -6.85 0.10 -8.24
C LEU A 176 -7.59 0.45 -9.54
N VAL A 177 -6.88 0.96 -10.54
CA VAL A 177 -7.48 1.25 -11.87
C VAL A 177 -8.01 -0.04 -12.50
N CYS A 178 -7.23 -1.12 -12.48
CA CYS A 178 -7.65 -2.43 -12.99
C CYS A 178 -8.90 -2.95 -12.27
N PHE A 179 -8.94 -2.81 -10.94
CA PHE A 179 -10.08 -3.18 -10.09
C PHE A 179 -11.34 -2.40 -10.49
N ILE A 180 -11.25 -1.07 -10.58
CA ILE A 180 -12.40 -0.21 -10.93
C ILE A 180 -12.95 -0.56 -12.32
N VAL A 181 -12.08 -0.76 -13.30
CA VAL A 181 -12.48 -1.11 -14.68
C VAL A 181 -13.21 -2.45 -14.73
N GLU A 182 -12.66 -3.48 -14.09
CA GLU A 182 -13.27 -4.82 -14.13
C GLU A 182 -14.53 -4.90 -13.26
N TRP A 183 -14.59 -4.15 -12.15
CA TRP A 183 -15.78 -4.05 -11.30
C TRP A 183 -16.95 -3.37 -12.04
N ARG A 184 -16.70 -2.21 -12.66
CA ARG A 184 -17.73 -1.52 -13.49
C ARG A 184 -18.22 -2.40 -14.63
N ARG A 185 -17.33 -3.16 -15.26
CA ARG A 185 -17.72 -4.11 -16.33
C ARG A 185 -18.57 -5.25 -15.79
N ALA A 186 -18.24 -5.83 -14.64
CA ALA A 186 -19.04 -6.88 -14.03
C ALA A 186 -20.46 -6.39 -13.68
N SER A 187 -20.57 -5.20 -13.10
CA SER A 187 -21.85 -4.57 -12.76
C SER A 187 -22.73 -4.29 -14.00
N ARG A 188 -22.13 -3.84 -15.11
CA ARG A 188 -22.89 -3.62 -16.37
C ARG A 188 -23.43 -4.94 -16.96
N ILE A 189 -22.64 -6.02 -16.94
CA ILE A 189 -23.06 -7.34 -17.43
C ILE A 189 -24.21 -7.88 -16.57
N SER A 190 -24.11 -7.77 -15.24
CA SER A 190 -25.17 -8.20 -14.31
C SER A 190 -26.49 -7.45 -14.54
N LYS A 191 -26.42 -6.12 -14.71
CA LYS A 191 -27.62 -5.30 -15.01
C LYS A 191 -28.24 -5.64 -16.36
N GLY A 192 -27.42 -5.84 -17.39
CA GLY A 192 -27.90 -6.24 -18.72
C GLY A 192 -28.59 -7.62 -18.72
N LEU A 193 -28.01 -8.58 -17.97
CA LEU A 193 -28.60 -9.93 -17.83
C LEU A 193 -29.93 -9.87 -17.05
N ALA A 194 -30.01 -9.08 -15.99
CA ALA A 194 -31.25 -8.89 -15.24
C ALA A 194 -32.35 -8.28 -16.10
N MET A 195 -32.03 -7.27 -16.93
CA MET A 195 -32.97 -6.69 -17.89
C MET A 195 -33.41 -7.70 -18.95
N ALA A 196 -32.47 -8.49 -19.50
CA ALA A 196 -32.79 -9.51 -20.52
C ALA A 196 -33.71 -10.63 -19.99
N ILE A 197 -33.66 -10.90 -18.69
CA ILE A 197 -34.57 -11.91 -18.05
C ILE A 197 -35.93 -11.29 -17.71
N LEU A 198 -35.97 -10.04 -17.26
CA LEU A 198 -37.21 -9.38 -16.82
C LEU A 198 -38.13 -8.98 -18.01
N VAL A 199 -37.55 -8.54 -19.14
CA VAL A 199 -38.34 -8.09 -20.31
C VAL A 199 -39.23 -9.21 -20.88
N PRO A 200 -38.80 -10.46 -21.12
CA PRO A 200 -39.67 -11.52 -21.61
C PRO A 200 -40.75 -11.91 -20.61
N VAL A 201 -40.46 -11.87 -19.30
CA VAL A 201 -41.46 -12.18 -18.24
C VAL A 201 -42.57 -11.14 -18.26
N PHE A 202 -42.26 -9.85 -18.42
CA PHE A 202 -43.27 -8.80 -18.54
C PHE A 202 -44.09 -8.92 -19.82
N LEU A 203 -43.47 -9.24 -20.97
CA LEU A 203 -44.17 -9.40 -22.24
C LEU A 203 -45.13 -10.59 -22.20
N ASN A 204 -44.73 -11.71 -21.63
CA ASN A 204 -45.64 -12.88 -21.47
C ASN A 204 -46.79 -12.61 -20.49
N SER A 205 -46.59 -11.80 -19.44
CA SER A 205 -47.69 -11.44 -18.50
C SER A 205 -48.69 -10.47 -19.11
N CYS A 206 -48.34 -9.68 -20.11
CA CYS A 206 -49.26 -8.80 -20.84
C CYS A 206 -50.05 -9.56 -21.96
N SER A 207 -49.59 -10.75 -22.38
CA SER A 207 -50.25 -11.57 -23.43
C SER A 207 -51.41 -12.43 -22.92
N SER A 208 -51.58 -12.66 -21.62
CA SER A 208 -52.70 -13.31 -21.01
C SER A 208 -53.84 -12.29 -20.68
N GLY A 209 -54.46 -11.78 -21.75
CA GLY A 209 -55.73 -11.03 -21.65
C GLY A 209 -56.86 -11.92 -21.14
N PRO A 210 -57.91 -11.33 -20.51
CA PRO A 210 -59.00 -12.09 -19.92
C PRO A 210 -59.72 -12.89 -21.00
N GLN A 211 -59.84 -14.19 -20.83
CA GLN A 211 -60.71 -15.04 -21.65
C GLN A 211 -62.16 -14.52 -21.54
N ALA A 212 -62.71 -14.06 -22.63
CA ALA A 212 -64.10 -13.68 -22.74
C ALA A 212 -64.95 -14.89 -22.39
N ILE A 213 -65.75 -14.76 -21.34
CA ILE A 213 -66.80 -15.72 -20.95
C ILE A 213 -67.88 -15.58 -22.02
N SER A 214 -68.05 -16.62 -22.88
CA SER A 214 -69.18 -16.66 -23.80
C SER A 214 -70.47 -16.87 -23.01
N PRO A 215 -71.57 -16.06 -23.21
CA PRO A 215 -72.84 -16.31 -22.58
C PRO A 215 -73.46 -17.55 -23.24
N GLY A 216 -73.87 -18.52 -22.39
CA GLY A 216 -74.65 -19.65 -22.80
C GLY A 216 -76.01 -19.19 -23.32
N VAL A 217 -76.39 -19.71 -24.48
CA VAL A 217 -77.78 -19.60 -24.99
C VAL A 217 -78.42 -20.92 -24.72
N ASP A 218 -79.56 -20.79 -24.04
CA ASP A 218 -80.55 -21.84 -23.73
C ASP A 218 -81.15 -22.47 -25.01
#